data_c92d41ebef4095dae0fad9e4cdb50e87
#
_entry.id   c92d41ebef4095dae0fad9e4cdb50e87
#
_cell.length_a   1.000
_cell.length_b   1.000
_cell.length_c   1.000
_cell.angle_alpha   90.00
_cell.angle_beta   90.00
_cell.angle_gamma   90.00
#
_symmetry.space_group_name_H-M   'P 1'
#
loop_
_entity.id
_entity.type
_entity.pdbx_description
1 polymer ?
#
loop_
_entity_poly.entity_id
_entity_poly.type
_entity_poly.pdbx_seq_one_letter_code
_entity_poly.pdbx_strand_id
1 'polypeptide(L)'
;MGYDAETGHRIKEPFNQVCWVHSVRKVQDFRMKQCLFGEHLLSDSSAVMSAKPVAIVESEKTALVAAHFIHDFIWLATGGMHGCFNSEAMKVLDGREVILFPDLKATEEWRRRLPMLESVCRRATCSDLLERIATNEQRSLGLDIADFLLMEDTPQMILQQMIARNP
;
A
#
# COMPACT_ATOMS: atom_id res chain seq x y z
N MET A 1 -6.36 -4.03 17.46
CA MET A 1 -5.06 -4.73 17.59
C MET A 1 -4.46 -4.30 18.92
N GLY A 2 -3.94 -5.25 19.72
CA GLY A 2 -3.32 -4.95 21.02
C GLY A 2 -1.85 -4.58 20.85
N TYR A 3 -1.44 -3.55 21.58
CA TYR A 3 -0.05 -3.09 21.65
C TYR A 3 0.39 -3.05 23.12
N ASP A 4 1.62 -3.39 23.37
CA ASP A 4 2.27 -3.25 24.66
C ASP A 4 2.47 -1.77 24.98
N ALA A 5 2.07 -1.35 26.18
CA ALA A 5 2.03 0.07 26.55
C ALA A 5 3.43 0.67 26.80
N GLU A 6 4.42 -0.16 27.13
CA GLU A 6 5.79 0.29 27.43
C GLU A 6 6.66 0.32 26.18
N THR A 7 6.54 -0.71 25.34
CA THR A 7 7.41 -0.88 24.16
C THR A 7 6.78 -0.38 22.86
N GLY A 8 5.47 -0.19 22.83
CA GLY A 8 4.73 0.16 21.61
C GLY A 8 4.66 -0.98 20.57
N HIS A 9 5.18 -2.16 20.88
CA HIS A 9 5.14 -3.29 19.99
C HIS A 9 3.81 -4.03 20.02
N ARG A 10 3.47 -4.67 18.88
CA ARG A 10 2.27 -5.50 18.78
C ARG A 10 2.39 -6.71 19.70
N ILE A 11 1.36 -6.95 20.52
CA ILE A 11 1.24 -8.15 21.34
C ILE A 11 0.93 -9.35 20.44
N LYS A 12 1.86 -10.31 20.38
CA LYS A 12 1.73 -11.52 19.57
C LYS A 12 1.53 -12.78 20.42
N GLU A 13 1.98 -12.75 21.68
CA GLU A 13 1.88 -13.86 22.60
C GLU A 13 0.80 -13.61 23.67
N PRO A 14 0.05 -14.61 24.13
CA PRO A 14 -0.01 -16.00 23.62
C PRO A 14 -0.73 -16.13 22.27
N PHE A 15 -1.33 -15.07 21.77
CA PHE A 15 -1.96 -14.97 20.45
C PHE A 15 -2.05 -13.52 20.01
N ASN A 16 -2.15 -13.30 18.68
CA ASN A 16 -2.34 -11.97 18.14
C ASN A 16 -3.65 -11.35 18.63
N GLN A 17 -3.57 -10.26 19.38
CA GLN A 17 -4.73 -9.55 19.91
C GLN A 17 -5.36 -8.67 18.82
N VAL A 18 -6.15 -9.28 17.94
CA VAL A 18 -6.89 -8.57 16.89
C VAL A 18 -8.36 -8.56 17.24
N CYS A 19 -8.93 -7.37 17.41
CA CYS A 19 -10.37 -7.17 17.66
C CYS A 19 -10.96 -6.34 16.54
N TRP A 20 -12.08 -6.78 16.01
CA TRP A 20 -12.89 -6.05 15.05
C TRP A 20 -13.96 -5.24 15.75
N VAL A 21 -14.12 -3.97 15.40
CA VAL A 21 -15.10 -3.08 16.06
C VAL A 21 -16.51 -3.66 16.02
N HIS A 22 -16.94 -4.18 14.88
CA HIS A 22 -18.26 -4.80 14.74
C HIS A 22 -18.44 -6.03 15.64
N SER A 23 -17.39 -6.83 15.86
CA SER A 23 -17.43 -8.00 16.76
C SER A 23 -17.52 -7.56 18.22
N VAL A 24 -16.72 -6.57 18.62
CA VAL A 24 -16.75 -6.01 19.99
C VAL A 24 -18.11 -5.38 20.28
N ARG A 25 -18.69 -4.67 19.33
CA ARG A 25 -20.00 -4.04 19.45
C ARG A 25 -21.19 -4.98 19.20
N LYS A 26 -20.93 -6.26 18.89
CA LYS A 26 -21.95 -7.28 18.59
C LYS A 26 -22.98 -6.80 17.57
N VAL A 27 -22.52 -6.14 16.51
CA VAL A 27 -23.39 -5.65 15.43
C VAL A 27 -24.01 -6.83 14.72
N GLN A 28 -25.36 -6.90 14.74
CA GLN A 28 -26.11 -7.97 14.07
C GLN A 28 -26.07 -7.77 12.55
N ASP A 29 -26.05 -8.88 11.80
CA ASP A 29 -26.09 -8.91 10.33
C ASP A 29 -25.02 -8.04 9.65
N PHE A 30 -23.88 -7.86 10.31
CA PHE A 30 -22.77 -7.08 9.76
C PHE A 30 -22.20 -7.75 8.49
N ARG A 31 -22.27 -7.02 7.38
CA ARG A 31 -21.65 -7.42 6.12
C ARG A 31 -20.43 -6.54 5.86
N MET A 32 -19.25 -7.14 5.98
CA MET A 32 -18.01 -6.43 5.71
C MET A 32 -17.85 -6.20 4.21
N LYS A 33 -17.69 -4.94 3.81
CA LYS A 33 -17.24 -4.56 2.47
C LYS A 33 -15.91 -3.82 2.64
N GLN A 34 -14.85 -4.41 2.11
CA GLN A 34 -13.55 -3.78 2.10
C GLN A 34 -13.42 -2.83 0.91
N CYS A 35 -12.70 -1.74 1.12
CA CYS A 35 -12.32 -0.78 0.09
C CYS A 35 -10.85 -0.42 0.26
N LEU A 36 -10.24 0.21 -0.73
CA LEU A 36 -8.89 0.74 -0.61
C LEU A 36 -8.86 1.89 0.42
N PHE A 37 -7.90 1.86 1.31
CA PHE A 37 -7.62 3.03 2.14
C PHE A 37 -7.25 4.20 1.24
N GLY A 38 -7.83 5.36 1.48
CA GLY A 38 -7.59 6.56 0.66
C GLY A 38 -8.41 6.63 -0.63
N GLU A 39 -9.29 5.65 -0.96
CA GLU A 39 -10.04 5.65 -2.23
C GLU A 39 -10.91 6.89 -2.43
N HIS A 40 -11.34 7.56 -1.35
CA HIS A 40 -12.09 8.83 -1.42
C HIS A 40 -11.30 9.93 -2.16
N LEU A 41 -9.97 9.87 -2.18
CA LEU A 41 -9.12 10.82 -2.93
C LEU A 41 -9.31 10.71 -4.45
N LEU A 42 -9.79 9.56 -4.94
CA LEU A 42 -10.09 9.35 -6.36
C LEU A 42 -11.36 10.08 -6.82
N SER A 43 -12.18 10.57 -5.88
CA SER A 43 -13.40 11.34 -6.17
C SER A 43 -13.09 12.77 -6.62
N ASP A 44 -11.88 13.27 -6.38
CA ASP A 44 -11.47 14.58 -6.88
C ASP A 44 -11.27 14.53 -8.41
N SER A 45 -12.22 15.16 -9.10
CA SER A 45 -12.26 15.23 -10.57
C SER A 45 -11.43 16.39 -11.14
N SER A 46 -10.66 17.11 -10.32
CA SER A 46 -9.75 18.12 -10.85
C SER A 46 -8.78 17.52 -11.87
N ALA A 47 -8.43 18.27 -12.90
CA ALA A 47 -7.51 17.80 -13.95
C ALA A 47 -6.17 17.33 -13.37
N VAL A 48 -5.68 17.99 -12.29
CA VAL A 48 -4.44 17.63 -11.62
C VAL A 48 -4.54 16.26 -10.94
N MET A 49 -5.61 16.02 -10.16
CA MET A 49 -5.79 14.75 -9.45
C MET A 49 -6.15 13.60 -10.41
N SER A 50 -6.90 13.90 -11.47
CA SER A 50 -7.23 12.91 -12.49
C SER A 50 -6.02 12.46 -13.32
N ALA A 51 -5.01 13.31 -13.46
CA ALA A 51 -3.79 13.00 -14.21
C ALA A 51 -2.75 12.23 -13.38
N LYS A 52 -2.81 12.30 -12.02
CA LYS A 52 -1.84 11.61 -11.16
C LYS A 52 -2.02 10.09 -11.24
N PRO A 53 -0.93 9.33 -11.40
CA PRO A 53 -0.98 7.88 -11.23
C PRO A 53 -1.30 7.51 -9.78
N VAL A 54 -1.89 6.34 -9.62
CA VAL A 54 -2.21 5.77 -8.31
C VAL A 54 -1.09 4.83 -7.88
N ALA A 55 -0.57 5.03 -6.68
CA ALA A 55 0.38 4.13 -6.06
C ALA A 55 -0.34 3.31 -4.97
N ILE A 56 -0.17 1.99 -4.99
CA ILE A 56 -0.79 1.09 -4.03
C ILE A 56 0.29 0.42 -3.19
N VAL A 57 0.14 0.50 -1.87
CA VAL A 57 0.99 -0.14 -0.85
C VAL A 57 0.17 -1.09 0.03
N GLU A 58 0.83 -1.85 0.88
CA GLU A 58 0.17 -2.83 1.74
C GLU A 58 -0.58 -2.17 2.90
N SER A 59 0.10 -1.30 3.68
CA SER A 59 -0.46 -0.74 4.90
C SER A 59 -0.86 0.73 4.76
N GLU A 60 -1.87 1.13 5.55
CA GLU A 60 -2.36 2.51 5.62
C GLU A 60 -1.26 3.46 6.14
N LYS A 61 -0.44 3.01 7.10
CA LYS A 61 0.72 3.75 7.59
C LYS A 61 1.66 4.11 6.44
N THR A 62 1.98 3.10 5.62
CA THR A 62 2.88 3.24 4.48
C THR A 62 2.34 4.24 3.46
N ALA A 63 1.02 4.18 3.16
CA ALA A 63 0.39 5.15 2.26
C ALA A 63 0.49 6.59 2.78
N LEU A 64 0.26 6.82 4.08
CA LEU A 64 0.36 8.15 4.69
C LEU A 64 1.79 8.69 4.66
N VAL A 65 2.77 7.88 5.04
CA VAL A 65 4.19 8.28 5.00
C VAL A 65 4.63 8.57 3.57
N ALA A 66 4.32 7.68 2.63
CA ALA A 66 4.69 7.88 1.24
C ALA A 66 4.04 9.12 0.64
N ALA A 67 2.77 9.41 0.95
CA ALA A 67 2.08 10.62 0.52
C ALA A 67 2.72 11.90 1.05
N HIS A 68 3.32 11.86 2.24
CA HIS A 68 4.04 13.00 2.80
C HIS A 68 5.33 13.33 2.04
N PHE A 69 6.06 12.30 1.59
CA PHE A 69 7.36 12.49 0.94
C PHE A 69 7.27 12.57 -0.60
N ILE A 70 6.30 11.89 -1.22
CA ILE A 70 6.19 11.72 -2.67
C ILE A 70 4.81 12.13 -3.14
N HIS A 71 4.70 13.38 -3.60
CA HIS A 71 3.43 14.02 -3.98
C HIS A 71 2.98 13.74 -5.43
N ASP A 72 3.79 13.00 -6.21
CA ASP A 72 3.49 12.72 -7.61
C ASP A 72 2.41 11.66 -7.82
N PHE A 73 2.02 10.96 -6.76
CA PHE A 73 1.05 9.88 -6.77
C PHE A 73 -0.15 10.16 -5.86
N ILE A 74 -1.26 9.49 -6.13
CA ILE A 74 -2.32 9.27 -5.16
C ILE A 74 -2.02 7.96 -4.45
N TRP A 75 -1.66 8.01 -3.17
CA TRP A 75 -1.28 6.84 -2.39
C TRP A 75 -2.49 6.18 -1.74
N LEU A 76 -2.68 4.90 -2.06
CA LEU A 76 -3.74 4.06 -1.50
C LEU A 76 -3.12 2.84 -0.82
N ALA A 77 -3.90 2.16 0.05
CA ALA A 77 -3.46 0.90 0.65
C ALA A 77 -4.54 -0.18 0.60
N THR A 78 -4.08 -1.44 0.53
CA THR A 78 -4.94 -2.62 0.49
C THR A 78 -5.42 -3.07 1.87
N GLY A 79 -4.77 -2.62 2.95
CA GLY A 79 -5.06 -3.07 4.31
C GLY A 79 -4.46 -4.44 4.65
N GLY A 80 -3.36 -4.80 4.00
CA GLY A 80 -2.62 -6.06 4.19
C GLY A 80 -2.30 -6.74 2.86
N MET A 81 -1.38 -7.70 2.87
CA MET A 81 -0.91 -8.42 1.67
C MET A 81 -2.06 -8.97 0.80
N HIS A 82 -3.10 -9.47 1.43
CA HIS A 82 -4.30 -9.99 0.76
C HIS A 82 -5.51 -9.07 0.90
N GLY A 83 -5.46 -8.07 1.72
CA GLY A 83 -6.48 -7.07 2.07
C GLY A 83 -7.70 -7.00 1.15
N CYS A 84 -8.00 -5.84 0.62
CA CYS A 84 -9.08 -5.65 -0.35
C CYS A 84 -8.67 -5.93 -1.81
N PHE A 85 -7.63 -6.75 -2.06
CA PHE A 85 -7.14 -7.08 -3.40
C PHE A 85 -8.09 -8.04 -4.13
N ASN A 86 -9.24 -7.54 -4.54
CA ASN A 86 -10.27 -8.27 -5.27
C ASN A 86 -10.88 -7.40 -6.37
N SER A 87 -11.50 -8.04 -7.37
CA SER A 87 -12.01 -7.37 -8.55
C SER A 87 -13.08 -6.31 -8.25
N GLU A 88 -13.88 -6.47 -7.20
CA GLU A 88 -14.91 -5.49 -6.85
C GLU A 88 -14.29 -4.22 -6.26
N ALA A 89 -13.35 -4.37 -5.32
CA ALA A 89 -12.66 -3.22 -4.72
C ALA A 89 -11.80 -2.47 -5.74
N MET A 90 -11.21 -3.17 -6.72
CA MET A 90 -10.34 -2.56 -7.72
C MET A 90 -11.10 -1.79 -8.81
N LYS A 91 -12.42 -1.94 -8.95
CA LYS A 91 -13.22 -1.17 -9.93
C LYS A 91 -13.08 0.34 -9.78
N VAL A 92 -12.79 0.84 -8.58
CA VAL A 92 -12.56 2.26 -8.32
C VAL A 92 -11.34 2.83 -9.08
N LEU A 93 -10.47 1.94 -9.58
CA LEU A 93 -9.26 2.27 -10.33
C LEU A 93 -9.49 2.32 -11.86
N ASP A 94 -10.74 2.21 -12.30
CA ASP A 94 -11.08 2.23 -13.72
C ASP A 94 -10.47 3.45 -14.43
N GLY A 95 -9.82 3.18 -15.57
CA GLY A 95 -9.15 4.19 -16.40
C GLY A 95 -7.89 4.81 -15.79
N ARG A 96 -7.48 4.44 -14.56
CA ARG A 96 -6.28 4.97 -13.91
C ARG A 96 -5.01 4.24 -14.33
N GLU A 97 -3.88 4.93 -14.24
CA GLU A 97 -2.56 4.31 -14.22
C GLU A 97 -2.23 3.91 -12.78
N VAL A 98 -1.84 2.66 -12.57
CA VAL A 98 -1.63 2.07 -11.24
C VAL A 98 -0.22 1.50 -11.13
N ILE A 99 0.46 1.82 -10.05
CA ILE A 99 1.77 1.27 -9.72
C ILE A 99 1.69 0.61 -8.35
N LEU A 100 2.00 -0.67 -8.29
CA LEU A 100 2.10 -1.42 -7.04
C LEU A 100 3.47 -1.22 -6.43
N PHE A 101 3.53 -0.92 -5.14
CA PHE A 101 4.76 -0.85 -4.34
C PHE A 101 4.69 -1.89 -3.22
N PRO A 102 5.00 -3.16 -3.52
CA PRO A 102 4.97 -4.23 -2.53
C PRO A 102 6.08 -4.04 -1.48
N ASP A 103 5.82 -4.55 -0.28
CA ASP A 103 6.85 -4.75 0.72
C ASP A 103 7.89 -5.76 0.20
N LEU A 104 9.11 -5.70 0.70
CA LEU A 104 10.12 -6.72 0.41
C LEU A 104 9.57 -8.11 0.75
N LYS A 105 9.82 -9.10 -0.12
CA LYS A 105 9.27 -10.47 -0.14
C LYS A 105 7.82 -10.60 -0.65
N ALA A 106 7.08 -9.52 -0.86
CA ALA A 106 5.72 -9.57 -1.41
C ALA A 106 5.67 -9.37 -2.93
N THR A 107 6.78 -8.98 -3.57
CA THR A 107 6.84 -8.58 -4.98
C THR A 107 6.26 -9.61 -5.94
N GLU A 108 6.62 -10.89 -5.79
CA GLU A 108 6.13 -11.95 -6.68
C GLU A 108 4.64 -12.22 -6.48
N GLU A 109 4.15 -12.18 -5.25
CA GLU A 109 2.73 -12.33 -4.96
C GLU A 109 1.91 -11.18 -5.57
N TRP A 110 2.42 -9.96 -5.48
CA TRP A 110 1.74 -8.79 -6.03
C TRP A 110 1.82 -8.75 -7.57
N ARG A 111 2.90 -9.22 -8.18
CA ARG A 111 2.97 -9.38 -9.65
C ARG A 111 1.88 -10.30 -10.18
N ARG A 112 1.53 -11.36 -9.45
CA ARG A 112 0.42 -12.27 -9.84
C ARG A 112 -0.94 -11.58 -9.87
N ARG A 113 -1.08 -10.39 -9.26
CA ARG A 113 -2.31 -9.59 -9.27
C ARG A 113 -2.42 -8.69 -10.50
N LEU A 114 -1.33 -8.44 -11.24
CA LEU A 114 -1.34 -7.55 -12.39
C LEU A 114 -2.41 -7.89 -13.44
N PRO A 115 -2.64 -9.14 -13.85
CA PRO A 115 -3.66 -9.44 -14.86
C PRO A 115 -5.07 -8.99 -14.45
N MET A 116 -5.40 -9.05 -13.15
CA MET A 116 -6.67 -8.55 -12.64
C MET A 116 -6.74 -7.02 -12.73
N LEU A 117 -5.67 -6.31 -12.38
CA LEU A 117 -5.61 -4.85 -12.47
C LEU A 117 -5.63 -4.38 -13.94
N GLU A 118 -4.91 -5.04 -14.81
CA GLU A 118 -4.88 -4.72 -16.26
C GLU A 118 -6.25 -4.86 -16.92
N SER A 119 -7.14 -5.68 -16.37
CA SER A 119 -8.52 -5.77 -16.84
C SER A 119 -9.40 -4.60 -16.44
N VAL A 120 -8.97 -3.76 -15.52
CA VAL A 120 -9.72 -2.62 -14.96
C VAL A 120 -9.01 -1.30 -15.26
N CYS A 121 -7.70 -1.24 -15.00
CA CYS A 121 -6.92 -0.03 -15.10
C CYS A 121 -6.49 0.26 -16.54
N ARG A 122 -6.20 1.53 -16.83
CA ARG A 122 -5.59 1.90 -18.12
C ARG A 122 -4.21 1.27 -18.29
N ARG A 123 -3.44 1.18 -17.19
CA ARG A 123 -2.13 0.55 -17.10
C ARG A 123 -1.90 0.11 -15.67
N ALA A 124 -1.33 -1.06 -15.48
CA ALA A 124 -0.89 -1.53 -14.17
C ALA A 124 0.56 -2.02 -14.24
N THR A 125 1.37 -1.65 -13.25
CA THR A 125 2.76 -2.10 -13.13
C THR A 125 3.07 -2.45 -11.68
N CYS A 126 4.10 -3.26 -11.46
CA CYS A 126 4.59 -3.59 -10.13
C CYS A 126 6.05 -3.14 -10.03
N SER A 127 6.32 -2.24 -9.10
CA SER A 127 7.65 -1.73 -8.84
C SER A 127 8.55 -2.82 -8.24
N ASP A 128 9.77 -2.90 -8.73
CA ASP A 128 10.84 -3.70 -8.13
C ASP A 128 11.88 -2.80 -7.42
N LEU A 129 11.52 -1.55 -7.17
CA LEU A 129 12.40 -0.54 -6.61
C LEU A 129 13.10 -1.03 -5.34
N LEU A 130 12.32 -1.48 -4.36
CA LEU A 130 12.86 -1.94 -3.08
C LEU A 130 13.75 -3.17 -3.25
N GLU A 131 13.37 -4.09 -4.14
CA GLU A 131 14.19 -5.27 -4.44
C GLU A 131 15.57 -4.90 -5.02
N ARG A 132 15.66 -3.80 -5.73
CA ARG A 132 16.94 -3.37 -6.33
C ARG A 132 17.85 -2.64 -5.38
N ILE A 133 17.30 -1.89 -4.43
CA ILE A 133 18.10 -1.04 -3.53
C ILE A 133 18.37 -1.69 -2.18
N ALA A 134 17.57 -2.68 -1.77
CA ALA A 134 17.65 -3.29 -0.46
C ALA A 134 18.91 -4.13 -0.27
N THR A 135 19.50 -4.05 0.92
CA THR A 135 20.51 -5.00 1.40
C THR A 135 19.87 -6.35 1.75
N ASN A 136 20.69 -7.39 1.94
CA ASN A 136 20.20 -8.71 2.36
C ASN A 136 19.52 -8.66 3.74
N GLU A 137 20.00 -7.82 4.64
CA GLU A 137 19.42 -7.62 5.96
C GLU A 137 18.03 -6.98 5.85
N GLN A 138 17.91 -5.89 5.10
CA GLN A 138 16.64 -5.21 4.84
C GLN A 138 15.61 -6.14 4.19
N ARG A 139 16.05 -7.00 3.24
CA ARG A 139 15.20 -8.05 2.65
C ARG A 139 14.73 -9.04 3.72
N SER A 140 15.63 -9.45 4.64
CA SER A 140 15.27 -10.38 5.71
C SER A 140 14.22 -9.82 6.66
N LEU A 141 14.21 -8.51 6.88
CA LEU A 141 13.26 -7.79 7.71
C LEU A 141 11.91 -7.56 7.00
N GLY A 142 11.88 -7.60 5.67
CA GLY A 142 10.66 -7.36 4.90
C GLY A 142 10.20 -5.90 4.97
N LEU A 143 11.14 -4.96 4.81
CA LEU A 143 10.85 -3.53 4.92
C LEU A 143 9.93 -3.05 3.80
N ASP A 144 9.14 -2.03 4.10
CA ASP A 144 8.26 -1.32 3.17
C ASP A 144 8.87 0.01 2.68
N ILE A 145 8.23 0.68 1.73
CA ILE A 145 8.73 1.96 1.20
C ILE A 145 8.77 3.07 2.26
N ALA A 146 7.88 3.02 3.28
CA ALA A 146 7.91 4.00 4.36
C ALA A 146 9.15 3.83 5.24
N ASP A 147 9.57 2.58 5.49
CA ASP A 147 10.79 2.32 6.24
C ASP A 147 12.00 2.95 5.54
N PHE A 148 12.10 2.81 4.22
CA PHE A 148 13.16 3.44 3.42
C PHE A 148 13.07 4.97 3.43
N LEU A 149 11.87 5.55 3.31
CA LEU A 149 11.67 6.99 3.33
C LEU A 149 12.01 7.64 4.67
N LEU A 150 11.93 6.88 5.76
CA LEU A 150 12.25 7.34 7.11
C LEU A 150 13.72 7.15 7.49
N MET A 151 14.52 6.47 6.69
CA MET A 151 15.99 6.41 6.86
C MET A 151 16.62 7.73 6.44
N GLU A 152 17.59 8.25 7.21
CA GLU A 152 18.15 9.59 7.04
C GLU A 152 18.71 9.88 5.64
N ASP A 153 19.26 8.87 4.95
CA ASP A 153 19.94 9.04 3.66
C ASP A 153 19.11 8.59 2.43
N THR A 154 17.87 8.14 2.62
CA THR A 154 17.16 7.40 1.57
C THR A 154 16.13 8.20 0.76
N PRO A 155 15.45 9.25 1.25
CA PRO A 155 14.32 9.86 0.52
C PRO A 155 14.69 10.38 -0.88
N GLN A 156 15.81 11.07 -1.01
CA GLN A 156 16.24 11.63 -2.30
C GLN A 156 16.65 10.56 -3.30
N MET A 157 17.31 9.50 -2.85
CA MET A 157 17.74 8.39 -3.72
C MET A 157 16.53 7.61 -4.27
N ILE A 158 15.54 7.33 -3.44
CA ILE A 158 14.31 6.67 -3.88
C ILE A 158 13.58 7.53 -4.90
N LEU A 159 13.40 8.82 -4.60
CA LEU A 159 12.75 9.77 -5.49
C LEU A 159 13.47 9.86 -6.84
N GLN A 160 14.79 9.98 -6.85
CA GLN A 160 15.61 10.01 -8.09
C GLN A 160 15.45 8.73 -8.90
N GLN A 161 15.42 7.56 -8.27
CA GLN A 161 15.25 6.29 -8.96
C GLN A 161 13.81 6.12 -9.50
N MET A 162 12.81 6.65 -8.82
CA MET A 162 11.44 6.67 -9.30
C MET A 162 11.30 7.59 -10.52
N ILE A 163 11.89 8.77 -10.48
CA ILE A 163 11.91 9.74 -11.60
C ILE A 163 12.67 9.18 -12.80
N ALA A 164 13.83 8.57 -12.58
CA ALA A 164 14.66 8.02 -13.66
C ALA A 164 14.00 6.86 -14.43
N ARG A 165 12.91 6.27 -13.93
CA ARG A 165 12.19 5.16 -14.54
C ARG A 165 10.88 5.51 -15.21
N ASN A 166 10.43 6.74 -15.06
CA ASN A 166 9.29 7.30 -15.81
C ASN A 166 9.82 8.28 -16.86
N PRO A 167 10.25 7.79 -18.06
CA PRO A 167 10.42 8.66 -19.20
C PRO A 167 9.07 9.18 -19.70
#